data_f08166ea112786a4a749ee0ddb4b6c3f
#
_entry.id   f08166ea112786a4a749ee0ddb4b6c3f
#
_cell.length_a   1.000
_cell.length_b   1.000
_cell.length_c   1.000
_cell.angle_alpha   90.00
_cell.angle_beta   90.00
_cell.angle_gamma   90.00
#
_symmetry.space_group_name_H-M   'P 1'
#
loop_
_entity.id
_entity.type
_entity.pdbx_description
1 polymer ?
#
loop_
_entity_poly.entity_id
_entity_poly.type
_entity_poly.pdbx_seq_one_letter_code
_entity_poly.pdbx_strand_id
1 'polypeptide(L)'
;MIHTERLLLRRWTDADRDAFAALNADPVVMEHMQGLLSRESSDAFVDRIETHWEAHGWGLWAVEVPGVAPFVGYVGLWPADYLADGMVEVGWRLAAAHWGNGYATEAAHEALRVGFEEVGLDEIVSFTVPQNVRSRRVMERIGLVRDPAGDFDHPRVDPVAYPHLVAHVFYRLSRDEWHRDARSISWTTFPF
;
A
#
# COMPACT_ATOMS: atom_id res chain seq x y z
N MET A 1 12.96 2.17 10.64
CA MET A 1 12.04 1.47 11.56
C MET A 1 11.12 2.51 12.16
N ILE A 2 9.80 2.32 12.05
CA ILE A 2 8.79 3.29 12.48
C ILE A 2 7.81 2.56 13.39
N HIS A 3 7.54 3.15 14.57
CA HIS A 3 6.54 2.67 15.51
C HIS A 3 5.30 3.54 15.37
N THR A 4 4.15 2.90 15.16
CA THR A 4 2.83 3.52 15.27
C THR A 4 2.19 3.11 16.61
N GLU A 5 0.91 3.33 16.81
CA GLU A 5 0.22 2.94 18.04
C GLU A 5 0.25 1.41 18.27
N ARG A 6 0.06 0.63 17.20
CA ARG A 6 -0.08 -0.84 17.27
C ARG A 6 0.89 -1.59 16.39
N LEU A 7 1.63 -0.91 15.49
CA LEU A 7 2.41 -1.55 14.44
C LEU A 7 3.88 -1.17 14.54
N LEU A 8 4.70 -2.06 13.99
CA LEU A 8 6.08 -1.79 13.66
C LEU A 8 6.25 -1.90 12.14
N LEU A 9 6.59 -0.79 11.49
CA LEU A 9 6.93 -0.74 10.08
C LEU A 9 8.46 -0.83 9.96
N ARG A 10 8.95 -1.88 9.34
CA ARG A 10 10.39 -2.19 9.31
C ARG A 10 10.87 -2.62 7.94
N ARG A 11 12.17 -2.66 7.78
CA ARG A 11 12.80 -3.31 6.62
C ARG A 11 12.47 -4.80 6.62
N TRP A 12 12.48 -5.37 5.46
CA TRP A 12 12.28 -6.81 5.28
C TRP A 12 13.45 -7.61 5.82
N THR A 13 13.18 -8.83 6.18
CA THR A 13 14.17 -9.84 6.59
C THR A 13 13.89 -11.14 5.86
N ASP A 14 14.85 -12.04 5.80
CA ASP A 14 14.64 -13.35 5.19
C ASP A 14 13.54 -14.16 5.89
N ALA A 15 13.32 -13.92 7.18
CA ALA A 15 12.25 -14.58 7.94
C ALA A 15 10.83 -14.21 7.45
N ASP A 16 10.67 -13.09 6.73
CA ASP A 16 9.36 -12.66 6.21
C ASP A 16 8.96 -13.40 4.93
N ARG A 17 9.93 -13.98 4.20
CA ARG A 17 9.72 -14.57 2.87
C ARG A 17 8.70 -15.70 2.88
N ASP A 18 8.72 -16.58 3.88
CA ASP A 18 7.78 -17.69 3.97
C ASP A 18 6.34 -17.20 4.20
N ALA A 19 6.16 -16.26 5.12
CA ALA A 19 4.86 -15.67 5.41
C ALA A 19 4.34 -14.85 4.21
N PHE A 20 5.23 -14.14 3.50
CA PHE A 20 4.87 -13.38 2.30
C PHE A 20 4.51 -14.29 1.12
N ALA A 21 5.21 -15.40 0.92
CA ALA A 21 4.85 -16.38 -0.11
C ALA A 21 3.48 -17.00 0.17
N ALA A 22 3.20 -17.35 1.44
CA ALA A 22 1.90 -17.86 1.84
C ALA A 22 0.77 -16.81 1.60
N LEU A 23 1.02 -15.54 1.90
CA LEU A 23 0.10 -14.43 1.63
C LEU A 23 -0.17 -14.27 0.13
N ASN A 24 0.84 -14.36 -0.71
CA ASN A 24 0.73 -14.24 -2.18
C ASN A 24 0.12 -15.49 -2.85
N ALA A 25 0.05 -16.61 -2.15
CA ALA A 25 -0.62 -17.84 -2.57
C ALA A 25 -2.07 -17.93 -2.06
N ASP A 26 -2.53 -16.98 -1.24
CA ASP A 26 -3.90 -16.94 -0.73
C ASP A 26 -4.86 -16.31 -1.77
N PRO A 27 -5.83 -17.07 -2.33
CA PRO A 27 -6.75 -16.55 -3.34
C PRO A 27 -7.65 -15.43 -2.81
N VAL A 28 -7.91 -15.37 -1.50
CA VAL A 28 -8.70 -14.30 -0.89
C VAL A 28 -7.91 -12.99 -0.89
N VAL A 29 -6.62 -13.05 -0.58
CA VAL A 29 -5.73 -11.87 -0.61
C VAL A 29 -5.51 -11.39 -2.04
N MET A 30 -5.37 -12.33 -2.98
CA MET A 30 -5.03 -12.07 -4.38
C MET A 30 -6.26 -11.88 -5.29
N GLU A 31 -7.48 -11.81 -4.73
CA GLU A 31 -8.74 -11.67 -5.46
C GLU A 31 -8.73 -10.55 -6.52
N HIS A 32 -8.03 -9.46 -6.24
CA HIS A 32 -7.93 -8.29 -7.12
C HIS A 32 -6.53 -8.15 -7.76
N MET A 33 -5.80 -9.25 -7.90
CA MET A 33 -4.48 -9.32 -8.53
C MET A 33 -4.52 -10.26 -9.75
N GLN A 34 -3.50 -10.19 -10.58
CA GLN A 34 -3.39 -11.04 -11.78
C GLN A 34 -2.96 -12.48 -11.42
N GLY A 35 -3.69 -13.12 -10.52
CA GLY A 35 -3.45 -14.49 -10.08
C GLY A 35 -2.51 -14.60 -8.87
N LEU A 36 -2.27 -15.83 -8.46
CA LEU A 36 -1.40 -16.15 -7.34
C LEU A 36 0.06 -16.06 -7.76
N LEU A 37 0.94 -15.72 -6.81
CA LEU A 37 2.38 -15.75 -7.07
C LEU A 37 2.98 -17.11 -6.64
N SER A 38 3.91 -17.60 -7.45
CA SER A 38 4.79 -18.68 -7.03
C SER A 38 5.74 -18.20 -5.91
N ARG A 39 6.35 -19.15 -5.19
CA ARG A 39 7.39 -18.85 -4.21
C ARG A 39 8.51 -18.00 -4.82
N GLU A 40 9.00 -18.40 -5.98
CA GLU A 40 10.06 -17.70 -6.71
C GLU A 40 9.66 -16.27 -7.06
N SER A 41 8.43 -16.06 -7.58
CA SER A 41 7.92 -14.72 -7.90
C SER A 41 7.74 -13.85 -6.66
N SER A 42 7.34 -14.44 -5.54
CA SER A 42 7.23 -13.77 -4.25
C SER A 42 8.59 -13.35 -3.70
N ASP A 43 9.59 -14.22 -3.74
CA ASP A 43 10.96 -13.92 -3.31
C ASP A 43 11.58 -12.82 -4.20
N ALA A 44 11.42 -12.92 -5.52
CA ALA A 44 11.88 -11.89 -6.44
C ALA A 44 11.20 -10.52 -6.20
N PHE A 45 9.97 -10.50 -5.68
CA PHE A 45 9.34 -9.24 -5.28
C PHE A 45 10.00 -8.64 -4.05
N VAL A 46 10.35 -9.44 -3.04
CA VAL A 46 11.11 -8.97 -1.87
C VAL A 46 12.46 -8.40 -2.30
N ASP A 47 13.18 -9.08 -3.21
CA ASP A 47 14.47 -8.60 -3.71
C ASP A 47 14.36 -7.24 -4.41
N ARG A 48 13.29 -7.01 -5.19
CA ARG A 48 13.01 -5.70 -5.78
C ARG A 48 12.69 -4.63 -4.74
N ILE A 49 11.94 -4.98 -3.70
CA ILE A 49 11.66 -4.06 -2.59
C ILE A 49 12.95 -3.63 -1.89
N GLU A 50 13.81 -4.58 -1.55
CA GLU A 50 15.08 -4.28 -0.89
C GLU A 50 16.03 -3.47 -1.79
N THR A 51 16.13 -3.82 -3.08
CA THR A 51 16.90 -3.03 -4.05
C THR A 51 16.39 -1.59 -4.13
N HIS A 52 15.08 -1.39 -4.14
CA HIS A 52 14.49 -0.05 -4.14
C HIS A 52 14.81 0.71 -2.85
N TRP A 53 14.74 0.05 -1.70
CA TRP A 53 15.12 0.62 -0.42
C TRP A 53 16.58 1.07 -0.37
N GLU A 54 17.49 0.27 -0.92
CA GLU A 54 18.92 0.62 -1.00
C GLU A 54 19.16 1.85 -1.88
N ALA A 55 18.41 1.96 -2.98
CA ALA A 55 18.58 3.06 -3.93
C ALA A 55 17.95 4.37 -3.45
N HIS A 56 16.82 4.32 -2.74
CA HIS A 56 15.98 5.49 -2.48
C HIS A 56 15.78 5.83 -1.00
N GLY A 57 16.04 4.90 -0.07
CA GLY A 57 15.85 5.12 1.36
C GLY A 57 14.37 5.09 1.82
N TRP A 58 13.43 4.78 0.93
CA TRP A 58 12.01 4.60 1.20
C TRP A 58 11.42 3.49 0.33
N GLY A 59 10.24 2.97 0.66
CA GLY A 59 9.63 1.88 -0.11
C GLY A 59 8.48 1.20 0.64
N LEU A 60 8.30 -0.09 0.37
CA LEU A 60 7.31 -0.92 1.05
C LEU A 60 7.91 -1.49 2.34
N TRP A 61 7.29 -1.19 3.48
CA TRP A 61 7.67 -1.76 4.78
C TRP A 61 7.00 -3.11 5.01
N ALA A 62 7.71 -4.04 5.59
CA ALA A 62 7.12 -5.18 6.27
C ALA A 62 6.38 -4.68 7.53
N VAL A 63 5.17 -5.15 7.72
CA VAL A 63 4.31 -4.76 8.84
C VAL A 63 4.30 -5.88 9.87
N GLU A 64 4.69 -5.55 11.10
CA GLU A 64 4.63 -6.40 12.27
C GLU A 64 3.56 -5.86 13.24
N VAL A 65 2.83 -6.75 13.90
CA VAL A 65 1.92 -6.42 15.01
C VAL A 65 2.53 -7.00 16.29
N PRO A 66 3.22 -6.19 17.11
CA PRO A 66 3.90 -6.65 18.32
C PRO A 66 3.00 -7.47 19.24
N GLY A 67 3.47 -8.63 19.66
CA GLY A 67 2.70 -9.56 20.50
C GLY A 67 1.60 -10.37 19.77
N VAL A 68 1.39 -10.13 18.48
CA VAL A 68 0.39 -10.86 17.65
C VAL A 68 1.06 -11.64 16.53
N ALA A 69 1.78 -10.97 15.65
CA ALA A 69 2.45 -11.63 14.53
C ALA A 69 3.68 -10.81 14.07
N PRO A 70 4.82 -11.48 13.81
CA PRO A 70 6.04 -10.81 13.36
C PRO A 70 5.95 -10.28 11.92
N PHE A 71 4.99 -10.75 11.14
CA PHE A 71 4.69 -10.30 9.80
C PHE A 71 3.21 -10.50 9.49
N VAL A 72 2.55 -9.42 9.04
CA VAL A 72 1.14 -9.45 8.63
C VAL A 72 0.95 -9.00 7.18
N GLY A 73 2.02 -8.62 6.49
CA GLY A 73 2.01 -8.13 5.12
C GLY A 73 2.89 -6.90 4.94
N TYR A 74 2.58 -6.07 3.94
CA TYR A 74 3.31 -4.85 3.67
C TYR A 74 2.38 -3.65 3.47
N VAL A 75 2.92 -2.46 3.76
CA VAL A 75 2.35 -1.16 3.42
C VAL A 75 3.49 -0.21 3.05
N GLY A 76 3.29 0.73 2.14
CA GLY A 76 4.29 1.76 1.89
C GLY A 76 4.15 2.46 0.55
N LEU A 77 5.23 3.11 0.15
CA LEU A 77 5.32 3.91 -1.06
C LEU A 77 6.02 3.11 -2.16
N TRP A 78 5.52 3.25 -3.39
CA TRP A 78 6.10 2.58 -4.54
C TRP A 78 6.04 3.45 -5.81
N PRO A 79 7.08 3.45 -6.67
CA PRO A 79 7.02 4.18 -7.92
C PRO A 79 5.93 3.66 -8.85
N ALA A 80 5.15 4.58 -9.40
CA ALA A 80 4.16 4.33 -10.44
C ALA A 80 4.56 5.01 -11.77
N ASP A 81 5.86 5.05 -12.07
CA ASP A 81 6.44 5.71 -13.24
C ASP A 81 5.87 5.22 -14.57
N TYR A 82 5.27 4.02 -14.59
CA TYR A 82 4.56 3.49 -15.76
C TYR A 82 3.24 4.21 -16.07
N LEU A 83 2.76 5.06 -15.18
CA LEU A 83 1.60 5.95 -15.40
C LEU A 83 2.06 7.37 -15.73
N ALA A 84 3.00 7.91 -14.94
CA ALA A 84 3.62 9.20 -15.18
C ALA A 84 4.98 9.29 -14.46
N ASP A 85 5.94 9.98 -15.06
CA ASP A 85 7.27 10.17 -14.49
C ASP A 85 7.20 10.77 -13.09
N GLY A 86 7.87 10.14 -12.13
CA GLY A 86 7.93 10.59 -10.74
C GLY A 86 6.66 10.35 -9.92
N MET A 87 5.64 9.68 -10.48
CA MET A 87 4.42 9.33 -9.73
C MET A 87 4.75 8.28 -8.67
N VAL A 88 4.26 8.51 -7.44
CA VAL A 88 4.42 7.58 -6.31
C VAL A 88 3.05 7.17 -5.80
N GLU A 89 2.83 5.87 -5.68
CA GLU A 89 1.64 5.31 -5.07
C GLU A 89 1.87 4.92 -3.61
N VAL A 90 0.85 5.06 -2.77
CA VAL A 90 0.74 4.35 -1.50
C VAL A 90 -0.06 3.07 -1.71
N GLY A 91 0.53 1.93 -1.32
CA GLY A 91 -0.07 0.61 -1.51
C GLY A 91 0.08 -0.30 -0.29
N TRP A 92 -0.76 -1.32 -0.23
CA TRP A 92 -0.77 -2.31 0.85
C TRP A 92 -1.26 -3.67 0.39
N ARG A 93 -0.77 -4.70 1.10
CA ARG A 93 -1.29 -6.07 1.02
C ARG A 93 -1.06 -6.75 2.37
N LEU A 94 -2.14 -7.06 3.06
CA LEU A 94 -2.10 -7.74 4.35
C LEU A 94 -2.78 -9.12 4.24
N ALA A 95 -2.30 -10.07 5.04
CA ALA A 95 -2.91 -11.39 5.17
C ALA A 95 -4.37 -11.27 5.66
N ALA A 96 -5.27 -12.07 5.07
CA ALA A 96 -6.70 -12.00 5.31
C ALA A 96 -7.08 -12.14 6.80
N ALA A 97 -6.33 -12.94 7.56
CA ALA A 97 -6.52 -13.13 8.99
C ALA A 97 -6.35 -11.84 9.82
N HIS A 98 -5.72 -10.80 9.25
CA HIS A 98 -5.46 -9.54 9.92
C HIS A 98 -6.31 -8.38 9.40
N TRP A 99 -7.26 -8.65 8.49
CA TRP A 99 -8.20 -7.64 7.99
C TRP A 99 -9.21 -7.22 9.07
N GLY A 100 -9.81 -6.04 8.87
CA GLY A 100 -10.84 -5.53 9.80
C GLY A 100 -10.29 -4.86 11.07
N ASN A 101 -8.99 -4.96 11.34
CA ASN A 101 -8.36 -4.39 12.53
C ASN A 101 -7.87 -2.94 12.36
N GLY A 102 -8.01 -2.36 11.16
CA GLY A 102 -7.52 -1.00 10.88
C GLY A 102 -6.02 -0.90 10.58
N TYR A 103 -5.27 -1.99 10.59
CA TYR A 103 -3.82 -1.98 10.39
C TYR A 103 -3.38 -1.36 9.06
N ALA A 104 -4.08 -1.65 7.96
CA ALA A 104 -3.77 -1.03 6.67
C ALA A 104 -3.94 0.50 6.71
N THR A 105 -4.99 1.00 7.38
CA THR A 105 -5.26 2.43 7.53
C THR A 105 -4.17 3.10 8.36
N GLU A 106 -3.81 2.53 9.51
CA GLU A 106 -2.78 3.05 10.41
C GLU A 106 -1.40 3.10 9.72
N ALA A 107 -0.99 2.00 9.07
CA ALA A 107 0.28 1.93 8.39
C ALA A 107 0.34 2.82 7.14
N ALA A 108 -0.74 2.90 6.34
CA ALA A 108 -0.78 3.73 5.15
C ALA A 108 -0.80 5.23 5.49
N HIS A 109 -1.45 5.64 6.58
CA HIS A 109 -1.38 7.01 7.08
C HIS A 109 0.06 7.40 7.45
N GLU A 110 0.80 6.50 8.11
CA GLU A 110 2.21 6.74 8.42
C GLU A 110 3.09 6.77 7.16
N ALA A 111 2.78 5.93 6.16
CA ALA A 111 3.45 5.99 4.86
C ALA A 111 3.24 7.34 4.16
N LEU A 112 2.03 7.93 4.23
CA LEU A 112 1.76 9.27 3.71
C LEU A 112 2.58 10.33 4.46
N ARG A 113 2.65 10.25 5.80
CA ARG A 113 3.49 11.15 6.60
C ARG A 113 4.93 11.12 6.14
N VAL A 114 5.52 9.93 6.00
CA VAL A 114 6.90 9.78 5.51
C VAL A 114 7.04 10.36 4.10
N GLY A 115 6.09 10.07 3.20
CA GLY A 115 6.12 10.57 1.83
C GLY A 115 6.11 12.09 1.74
N PHE A 116 5.24 12.75 2.49
CA PHE A 116 5.13 14.22 2.45
C PHE A 116 6.18 14.93 3.29
N GLU A 117 6.52 14.43 4.48
CA GLU A 117 7.34 15.14 5.46
C GLU A 117 8.83 14.79 5.39
N GLU A 118 9.16 13.54 5.03
CA GLU A 118 10.55 13.08 5.01
C GLU A 118 11.10 12.94 3.57
N VAL A 119 10.34 12.34 2.66
CA VAL A 119 10.72 12.19 1.24
C VAL A 119 10.51 13.48 0.48
N GLY A 120 9.50 14.27 0.85
CA GLY A 120 9.21 15.56 0.24
C GLY A 120 8.41 15.45 -1.05
N LEU A 121 7.57 14.43 -1.21
CA LEU A 121 6.69 14.26 -2.36
C LEU A 121 5.64 15.38 -2.43
N ASP A 122 5.31 15.83 -3.63
CA ASP A 122 4.27 16.84 -3.84
C ASP A 122 2.86 16.24 -3.89
N GLU A 123 2.77 15.01 -4.38
CA GLU A 123 1.52 14.26 -4.50
C GLU A 123 1.79 12.76 -4.25
N ILE A 124 0.84 12.09 -3.63
CA ILE A 124 0.81 10.63 -3.50
C ILE A 124 -0.53 10.15 -4.02
N VAL A 125 -0.51 9.08 -4.81
CA VAL A 125 -1.69 8.48 -5.41
C VAL A 125 -1.94 7.08 -4.86
N SER A 126 -3.13 6.55 -5.10
CA SER A 126 -3.44 5.13 -4.93
C SER A 126 -4.56 4.75 -5.90
N PHE A 127 -4.55 3.54 -6.38
CA PHE A 127 -5.53 3.06 -7.35
C PHE A 127 -5.83 1.59 -7.14
N THR A 128 -7.00 1.17 -7.57
CA THR A 128 -7.45 -0.21 -7.50
C THR A 128 -8.62 -0.43 -8.46
N VAL A 129 -9.02 -1.68 -8.64
CA VAL A 129 -10.25 -1.98 -9.40
C VAL A 129 -11.50 -1.47 -8.65
N PRO A 130 -12.57 -1.06 -9.35
CA PRO A 130 -13.79 -0.52 -8.72
C PRO A 130 -14.42 -1.44 -7.67
N GLN A 131 -14.31 -2.76 -7.85
CA GLN A 131 -14.88 -3.79 -6.99
C GLN A 131 -14.14 -3.93 -5.65
N ASN A 132 -12.89 -3.49 -5.55
CA ASN A 132 -12.09 -3.57 -4.33
C ASN A 132 -12.51 -2.50 -3.31
N VAL A 133 -13.73 -2.65 -2.80
CA VAL A 133 -14.34 -1.70 -1.84
C VAL A 133 -13.50 -1.59 -0.56
N ARG A 134 -12.81 -2.67 -0.15
CA ARG A 134 -11.94 -2.64 1.03
C ARG A 134 -10.78 -1.65 0.87
N SER A 135 -10.03 -1.74 -0.23
CA SER A 135 -8.95 -0.79 -0.53
C SER A 135 -9.45 0.64 -0.67
N ARG A 136 -10.55 0.85 -1.40
CA ARG A 136 -11.14 2.18 -1.57
C ARG A 136 -11.49 2.84 -0.22
N ARG A 137 -12.06 2.08 0.73
CA ARG A 137 -12.33 2.58 2.08
C ARG A 137 -11.07 2.94 2.85
N VAL A 138 -9.95 2.24 2.64
CA VAL A 138 -8.67 2.63 3.23
C VAL A 138 -8.19 3.94 2.62
N MET A 139 -8.19 4.07 1.28
CA MET A 139 -7.82 5.31 0.57
C MET A 139 -8.59 6.51 1.13
N GLU A 140 -9.91 6.39 1.24
CA GLU A 140 -10.79 7.44 1.76
C GLU A 140 -10.47 7.78 3.24
N ARG A 141 -10.21 6.78 4.07
CA ARG A 141 -9.89 6.99 5.51
C ARG A 141 -8.55 7.65 5.75
N ILE A 142 -7.58 7.45 4.86
CA ILE A 142 -6.28 8.10 4.97
C ILE A 142 -6.24 9.46 4.25
N GLY A 143 -7.39 9.95 3.78
CA GLY A 143 -7.54 11.30 3.24
C GLY A 143 -7.33 11.42 1.73
N LEU A 144 -7.12 10.32 0.99
CA LEU A 144 -7.07 10.41 -0.47
C LEU A 144 -8.44 10.72 -1.04
N VAL A 145 -8.47 11.63 -2.01
CA VAL A 145 -9.70 12.07 -2.69
C VAL A 145 -9.83 11.34 -4.02
N ARG A 146 -11.05 10.86 -4.29
CA ARG A 146 -11.40 10.23 -5.57
C ARG A 146 -11.28 11.24 -6.71
N ASP A 147 -10.49 10.90 -7.73
CA ASP A 147 -10.36 11.68 -8.96
C ASP A 147 -10.85 10.87 -10.18
N PRO A 148 -12.12 11.03 -10.58
CA PRO A 148 -12.66 10.31 -11.74
C PRO A 148 -11.98 10.63 -13.06
N ALA A 149 -11.35 11.81 -13.19
CA ALA A 149 -10.61 12.16 -14.40
C ALA A 149 -9.28 11.41 -14.53
N GLY A 150 -8.77 10.88 -13.42
CA GLY A 150 -7.58 10.04 -13.36
C GLY A 150 -7.85 8.54 -13.54
N ASP A 151 -9.11 8.12 -13.76
CA ASP A 151 -9.42 6.70 -14.00
C ASP A 151 -8.73 6.21 -15.28
N PHE A 152 -8.22 4.98 -15.24
CA PHE A 152 -7.43 4.44 -16.33
C PHE A 152 -7.57 2.92 -16.48
N ASP A 153 -7.26 2.44 -17.66
CA ASP A 153 -7.03 1.01 -17.91
C ASP A 153 -5.57 0.69 -17.56
N HIS A 154 -5.38 -0.22 -16.63
CA HIS A 154 -4.04 -0.51 -16.09
C HIS A 154 -3.13 -1.16 -17.14
N PRO A 155 -2.02 -0.51 -17.57
CA PRO A 155 -1.24 -0.93 -18.74
C PRO A 155 -0.50 -2.25 -18.57
N ARG A 156 -0.35 -2.73 -17.34
CA ARG A 156 0.33 -3.99 -17.01
C ARG A 156 -0.66 -5.15 -16.75
N VAL A 157 -1.97 -4.91 -16.88
CA VAL A 157 -2.97 -5.98 -16.75
C VAL A 157 -3.20 -6.60 -18.13
N ASP A 158 -3.11 -7.94 -18.19
CA ASP A 158 -3.50 -8.68 -19.38
C ASP A 158 -5.04 -8.61 -19.56
N PRO A 159 -5.53 -7.88 -20.59
CA PRO A 159 -6.96 -7.64 -20.74
C PRO A 159 -7.71 -8.90 -21.23
N VAL A 160 -7.01 -9.90 -21.71
CA VAL A 160 -7.61 -11.16 -22.16
C VAL A 160 -7.74 -12.13 -20.99
N ALA A 161 -6.68 -12.27 -20.19
CA ALA A 161 -6.67 -13.18 -19.04
C ALA A 161 -7.46 -12.60 -17.85
N TYR A 162 -7.43 -11.26 -17.66
CA TYR A 162 -8.02 -10.59 -16.49
C TYR A 162 -8.83 -9.35 -16.88
N PRO A 163 -9.87 -9.47 -17.71
CA PRO A 163 -10.66 -8.33 -18.20
C PRO A 163 -11.32 -7.52 -17.07
N HIS A 164 -11.65 -8.17 -15.96
CA HIS A 164 -12.26 -7.54 -14.78
C HIS A 164 -11.28 -6.75 -13.91
N LEU A 165 -9.97 -6.86 -14.18
CA LEU A 165 -8.92 -6.13 -13.47
C LEU A 165 -8.36 -4.95 -14.29
N VAL A 166 -8.83 -4.73 -15.51
CA VAL A 166 -8.27 -3.69 -16.41
C VAL A 166 -8.59 -2.30 -15.89
N ALA A 167 -9.88 -1.99 -15.67
CA ALA A 167 -10.32 -0.66 -15.24
C ALA A 167 -9.94 -0.39 -13.79
N HIS A 168 -9.25 0.73 -13.53
CA HIS A 168 -8.86 1.19 -12.21
C HIS A 168 -9.50 2.52 -11.87
N VAL A 169 -9.90 2.66 -10.62
CA VAL A 169 -10.33 3.93 -10.01
C VAL A 169 -9.13 4.58 -9.35
N PHE A 170 -9.02 5.90 -9.52
CA PHE A 170 -7.85 6.68 -9.11
C PHE A 170 -8.17 7.61 -7.95
N TYR A 171 -7.26 7.69 -6.99
CA TYR A 171 -7.32 8.55 -5.81
C TYR A 171 -5.99 9.29 -5.67
N ARG A 172 -6.05 10.53 -5.18
CA ARG A 172 -4.86 11.36 -4.95
C ARG A 172 -4.95 12.16 -3.67
N LEU A 173 -3.79 12.58 -3.19
CA LEU A 173 -3.65 13.54 -2.10
C LEU A 173 -2.41 14.38 -2.38
N SER A 174 -2.55 15.69 -2.38
CA SER A 174 -1.44 16.63 -2.50
C SER A 174 -0.85 16.94 -1.12
N ARG A 175 0.42 17.38 -1.09
CA ARG A 175 1.09 17.87 0.14
C ARG A 175 0.33 19.02 0.79
N ASP A 176 -0.23 19.93 -0.01
CA ASP A 176 -0.99 21.08 0.51
C ASP A 176 -2.28 20.64 1.20
N GLU A 177 -2.96 19.62 0.68
CA GLU A 177 -4.14 19.03 1.31
C GLU A 177 -3.77 18.31 2.60
N TRP A 178 -2.71 17.49 2.58
CA TRP A 178 -2.16 16.83 3.77
C TRP A 178 -1.92 17.81 4.92
N HIS A 179 -1.21 18.90 4.67
CA HIS A 179 -0.91 19.91 5.70
C HIS A 179 -2.12 20.73 6.13
N ARG A 180 -3.15 20.83 5.30
CA ARG A 180 -4.41 21.52 5.64
C ARG A 180 -5.23 20.70 6.61
N ASP A 181 -5.35 19.40 6.37
CA ASP A 181 -6.09 18.49 7.22
C ASP A 181 -5.38 18.25 8.56
N ALA A 182 -4.05 18.15 8.57
CA ALA A 182 -3.27 18.08 9.81
C ALA A 182 -3.48 19.29 10.75
N ARG A 183 -3.82 20.47 10.21
CA ARG A 183 -4.15 21.67 11.00
C ARG A 183 -5.61 21.71 11.48
N SER A 184 -6.50 20.97 10.85
CA SER A 184 -7.94 20.96 11.17
C SER A 184 -8.35 19.83 12.11
N ILE A 185 -7.54 18.80 12.25
CA ILE A 185 -7.86 17.60 13.02
C ILE A 185 -6.73 17.36 14.04
N SER A 186 -7.02 17.54 15.34
CA SER A 186 -6.22 16.90 16.37
C SER A 186 -6.55 15.41 16.33
N TRP A 187 -5.65 14.59 15.79
CA TRP A 187 -5.80 13.14 15.57
C TRP A 187 -5.96 12.31 16.86
N THR A 188 -6.42 12.90 17.96
CA THR A 188 -6.55 12.26 19.26
C THR A 188 -7.82 11.43 19.45
N THR A 189 -8.72 11.33 18.47
CA THR A 189 -9.97 10.56 18.65
C THR A 189 -10.51 10.03 17.32
N PHE A 190 -10.04 8.85 16.87
CA PHE A 190 -10.85 7.98 16.04
C PHE A 190 -11.59 6.99 16.95
N PRO A 191 -12.92 7.03 17.05
CA PRO A 191 -13.67 5.92 17.62
C PRO A 191 -13.58 4.74 16.64
N PHE A 192 -13.14 3.62 17.12
CA PHE A 192 -13.12 2.32 16.44
C PHE A 192 -14.52 1.79 16.19
#